data_3daefda6cbfd26c8e2734b2d6c22978f
#
_entry.id   3daefda6cbfd26c8e2734b2d6c22978f
#
_cell.length_a   1.000
_cell.length_b   1.000
_cell.length_c   1.000
_cell.angle_alpha   90.00
_cell.angle_beta   90.00
_cell.angle_gamma   90.00
#
_symmetry.space_group_name_H-M   'P 1'
#
loop_
_entity.id
_entity.type
_entity.pdbx_description
1 polymer ?
#
loop_
_entity_poly.entity_id
_entity_poly.type
_entity_poly.pdbx_seq_one_letter_code
_entity_poly.pdbx_strand_id
1 'polypeptide(L)'
;MIEQELHHAIDKHTRELVVSHIELLLNYCLRFYDRQFITREEINHSVVKKCLSLLDEYISEKAEREGLPTVAYFADKCCLSTGYFGTLVKTETGRTAKDLINDRILAKAKELLSSSPFKGNREGLSVSQISQRIGFEYPQHFVRFFKALTGMTPTEWKAA
;
A
#
# COMPACT_ATOMS: atom_id res chain seq x y z
N MET A 1 -41.39 11.15 -18.81
CA MET A 1 -41.14 11.27 -20.26
C MET A 1 -41.38 9.94 -20.98
N ILE A 2 -40.61 8.86 -20.75
CA ILE A 2 -40.83 7.55 -21.42
C ILE A 2 -42.24 7.00 -21.13
N GLU A 3 -42.72 7.09 -19.91
CA GLU A 3 -44.04 6.65 -19.49
C GLU A 3 -45.19 7.41 -20.17
N GLN A 4 -45.00 8.71 -20.45
CA GLN A 4 -45.94 9.53 -21.16
C GLN A 4 -46.02 9.14 -22.62
N GLU A 5 -44.89 8.83 -23.30
CA GLU A 5 -44.86 8.39 -24.69
C GLU A 5 -45.48 7.00 -24.88
N LEU A 6 -45.43 6.12 -23.88
CA LEU A 6 -46.08 4.80 -23.90
C LEU A 6 -47.60 4.85 -23.81
N HIS A 7 -48.15 5.97 -23.32
CA HIS A 7 -49.61 6.22 -23.20
C HIS A 7 -50.22 7.00 -24.38
N HIS A 8 -49.39 7.52 -25.27
CA HIS A 8 -49.88 8.19 -26.49
C HIS A 8 -50.03 7.19 -27.64
N ALA A 9 -50.83 7.56 -28.65
CA ALA A 9 -50.98 6.75 -29.86
C ALA A 9 -49.62 6.56 -30.53
N ILE A 10 -49.24 5.31 -30.80
CA ILE A 10 -47.96 4.95 -31.39
C ILE A 10 -47.88 5.54 -32.79
N ASP A 11 -46.95 6.49 -32.98
CA ASP A 11 -46.66 7.07 -34.28
C ASP A 11 -45.28 6.57 -34.80
N LYS A 12 -44.92 7.02 -36.02
CA LYS A 12 -43.64 6.62 -36.64
C LYS A 12 -42.39 7.08 -35.87
N HIS A 13 -42.52 8.06 -34.97
CA HIS A 13 -41.41 8.62 -34.20
C HIS A 13 -41.32 8.06 -32.78
N THR A 14 -42.37 7.43 -32.26
CA THR A 14 -42.41 6.89 -30.89
C THR A 14 -41.24 5.97 -30.62
N ARG A 15 -40.88 5.08 -31.55
CA ARG A 15 -39.76 4.15 -31.40
C ARG A 15 -38.43 4.90 -31.26
N GLU A 16 -38.19 5.91 -32.09
CA GLU A 16 -36.93 6.69 -32.08
C GLU A 16 -36.82 7.49 -30.78
N LEU A 17 -37.89 8.09 -30.29
CA LEU A 17 -37.95 8.83 -29.05
C LEU A 17 -37.67 7.91 -27.83
N VAL A 18 -38.31 6.74 -27.78
CA VAL A 18 -38.07 5.78 -26.68
C VAL A 18 -36.63 5.30 -26.67
N VAL A 19 -36.07 4.95 -27.84
CA VAL A 19 -34.67 4.51 -27.95
C VAL A 19 -33.73 5.63 -27.47
N SER A 20 -33.92 6.87 -27.92
CA SER A 20 -33.10 8.02 -27.53
C SER A 20 -33.17 8.29 -26.02
N HIS A 21 -34.32 8.12 -25.39
CA HIS A 21 -34.46 8.27 -23.93
C HIS A 21 -33.72 7.15 -23.15
N ILE A 22 -33.78 5.90 -23.68
CA ILE A 22 -33.03 4.79 -23.09
C ILE A 22 -31.52 5.01 -23.22
N GLU A 23 -31.07 5.44 -24.42
CA GLU A 23 -29.64 5.77 -24.63
C GLU A 23 -29.17 6.87 -23.69
N LEU A 24 -29.96 7.93 -23.52
CA LEU A 24 -29.66 9.01 -22.59
C LEU A 24 -29.56 8.50 -21.16
N LEU A 25 -30.48 7.66 -20.72
CA LEU A 25 -30.45 7.03 -19.40
C LEU A 25 -29.17 6.21 -19.19
N LEU A 26 -28.83 5.38 -20.17
CA LEU A 26 -27.60 4.55 -20.11
C LEU A 26 -26.34 5.41 -20.07
N ASN A 27 -26.28 6.49 -20.84
CA ASN A 27 -25.17 7.44 -20.82
C ASN A 27 -25.03 8.14 -19.45
N TYR A 28 -26.13 8.46 -18.78
CA TYR A 28 -26.07 8.98 -17.41
C TYR A 28 -25.58 7.91 -16.44
N CYS A 29 -26.01 6.67 -16.55
CA CYS A 29 -25.52 5.57 -15.72
C CYS A 29 -24.01 5.37 -15.88
N LEU A 30 -23.50 5.36 -17.11
CA LEU A 30 -22.05 5.29 -17.38
C LEU A 30 -21.30 6.47 -16.76
N ARG A 31 -21.81 7.69 -16.96
CA ARG A 31 -21.19 8.90 -16.38
C ARG A 31 -21.11 8.85 -14.84
N PHE A 32 -22.17 8.38 -14.18
CA PHE A 32 -22.15 8.25 -12.71
C PHE A 32 -21.21 7.14 -12.25
N TYR A 33 -21.16 6.04 -13.00
CA TYR A 33 -20.25 4.94 -12.75
C TYR A 33 -18.78 5.43 -12.85
N ASP A 34 -18.41 6.08 -13.93
CA ASP A 34 -17.06 6.62 -14.15
C ASP A 34 -16.65 7.60 -13.02
N ARG A 35 -17.56 8.49 -12.62
CA ARG A 35 -17.31 9.40 -11.50
C ARG A 35 -17.02 8.67 -10.18
N GLN A 36 -17.75 7.58 -9.88
CA GLN A 36 -17.51 6.79 -8.68
C GLN A 36 -16.15 6.09 -8.72
N PHE A 37 -15.72 5.64 -9.90
CA PHE A 37 -14.40 4.99 -10.03
C PHE A 37 -13.25 5.98 -9.85
N ILE A 38 -13.30 7.15 -10.49
CA ILE A 38 -12.28 8.20 -10.35
C ILE A 38 -12.13 8.59 -8.86
N THR A 39 -13.23 8.85 -8.18
CA THR A 39 -13.21 9.20 -6.74
C THR A 39 -12.65 8.07 -5.88
N ARG A 40 -12.96 6.81 -6.21
CA ARG A 40 -12.47 5.65 -5.48
C ARG A 40 -10.97 5.42 -5.68
N GLU A 41 -10.46 5.62 -6.88
CA GLU A 41 -9.02 5.55 -7.16
C GLU A 41 -8.24 6.62 -6.39
N GLU A 42 -8.71 7.86 -6.37
CA GLU A 42 -8.09 8.93 -5.59
C GLU A 42 -8.06 8.62 -4.08
N ILE A 43 -9.17 8.09 -3.54
CA ILE A 43 -9.24 7.67 -2.13
C ILE A 43 -8.27 6.51 -1.86
N ASN A 44 -8.26 5.50 -2.72
CA ASN A 44 -7.39 4.33 -2.59
C ASN A 44 -5.91 4.72 -2.61
N HIS A 45 -5.52 5.57 -3.56
CA HIS A 45 -4.16 6.09 -3.65
C HIS A 45 -3.77 6.89 -2.40
N SER A 46 -4.68 7.72 -1.90
CA SER A 46 -4.50 8.49 -0.66
C SER A 46 -4.30 7.58 0.56
N VAL A 47 -5.07 6.50 0.68
CA VAL A 47 -4.94 5.51 1.77
C VAL A 47 -3.59 4.81 1.71
N VAL A 48 -3.15 4.36 0.53
CA VAL A 48 -1.85 3.71 0.38
C VAL A 48 -0.71 4.67 0.72
N LYS A 49 -0.77 5.92 0.26
CA LYS A 49 0.22 6.95 0.59
C LYS A 49 0.29 7.21 2.10
N LYS A 50 -0.86 7.31 2.77
CA LYS A 50 -0.94 7.45 4.23
C LYS A 50 -0.33 6.24 4.94
N CYS A 51 -0.60 5.02 4.45
CA CYS A 51 -0.02 3.81 5.01
C CYS A 51 1.50 3.81 4.91
N LEU A 52 2.08 4.22 3.78
CA LEU A 52 3.53 4.32 3.61
C LEU A 52 4.16 5.29 4.60
N SER A 53 3.55 6.47 4.80
CA SER A 53 4.03 7.44 5.78
C SER A 53 3.97 6.90 7.21
N LEU A 54 2.89 6.20 7.57
CA LEU A 54 2.75 5.55 8.89
C LEU A 54 3.78 4.42 9.08
N LEU A 55 4.13 3.72 8.02
CA LEU A 55 5.14 2.66 8.05
C LEU A 55 6.54 3.23 8.29
N ASP A 56 6.89 4.32 7.63
CA ASP A 56 8.18 5.00 7.82
C ASP A 56 8.28 5.58 9.25
N GLU A 57 7.20 6.17 9.78
CA GLU A 57 7.11 6.63 11.16
C GLU A 57 7.26 5.47 12.15
N TYR A 58 6.52 4.37 11.92
CA TYR A 58 6.58 3.20 12.79
C TYR A 58 7.99 2.62 12.88
N ILE A 59 8.65 2.42 11.75
CA ILE A 59 10.01 1.85 11.71
C ILE A 59 11.01 2.79 12.41
N SER A 60 10.82 4.10 12.32
CA SER A 60 11.74 5.08 12.90
C SER A 60 11.56 5.28 14.40
N GLU A 61 10.31 5.21 14.91
CA GLU A 61 9.99 5.63 16.27
C GLU A 61 9.52 4.49 17.18
N LYS A 62 8.85 3.46 16.62
CA LYS A 62 8.15 2.45 17.39
C LYS A 62 8.76 1.05 17.31
N ALA A 63 9.38 0.71 16.17
CA ALA A 63 9.84 -0.64 15.90
C ALA A 63 10.76 -1.20 16.99
N GLU A 64 11.64 -0.39 17.56
CA GLU A 64 12.55 -0.81 18.64
C GLU A 64 11.81 -1.28 19.90
N ARG A 65 10.63 -0.75 20.17
CA ARG A 65 9.85 -1.06 21.39
C ARG A 65 8.72 -2.04 21.13
N GLU A 66 8.05 -1.89 20.00
CA GLU A 66 6.83 -2.64 19.66
C GLU A 66 7.12 -3.86 18.76
N GLY A 67 8.35 -3.98 18.25
CA GLY A 67 8.75 -5.06 17.35
C GLY A 67 8.44 -4.77 15.88
N LEU A 68 8.50 -5.82 15.05
CA LEU A 68 8.28 -5.69 13.61
C LEU A 68 6.84 -5.28 13.28
N PRO A 69 6.65 -4.37 12.33
CA PRO A 69 5.32 -3.95 11.88
C PRO A 69 4.56 -5.10 11.22
N THR A 70 3.26 -5.18 11.48
CA THR A 70 2.37 -6.20 10.91
C THR A 70 1.36 -5.59 9.94
N VAL A 71 0.91 -6.39 8.95
CA VAL A 71 -0.15 -5.97 8.02
C VAL A 71 -1.44 -5.61 8.76
N ALA A 72 -1.76 -6.37 9.83
CA ALA A 72 -2.95 -6.14 10.65
C ALA A 72 -2.91 -4.77 11.35
N TYR A 73 -1.76 -4.37 11.87
CA TYR A 73 -1.57 -3.06 12.49
C TYR A 73 -1.92 -1.91 11.54
N PHE A 74 -1.43 -1.96 10.30
CA PHE A 74 -1.69 -0.90 9.31
C PHE A 74 -3.12 -0.93 8.77
N ALA A 75 -3.71 -2.11 8.61
CA ALA A 75 -5.11 -2.23 8.24
C ALA A 75 -6.01 -1.55 9.30
N ASP A 76 -5.76 -1.81 10.57
CA ASP A 76 -6.48 -1.19 11.69
C ASP A 76 -6.30 0.35 11.71
N LYS A 77 -5.07 0.84 11.56
CA LYS A 77 -4.78 2.29 11.46
C LYS A 77 -5.45 2.99 10.28
N CYS A 78 -5.75 2.25 9.22
CA CYS A 78 -6.51 2.73 8.07
C CYS A 78 -8.03 2.47 8.19
N CYS A 79 -8.51 1.93 9.31
CA CYS A 79 -9.90 1.53 9.53
C CYS A 79 -10.42 0.54 8.48
N LEU A 80 -9.56 -0.39 8.05
CA LEU A 80 -9.85 -1.39 7.03
C LEU A 80 -9.67 -2.80 7.58
N SER A 81 -10.41 -3.77 7.03
CA SER A 81 -10.10 -5.18 7.28
C SER A 81 -8.76 -5.55 6.65
N THR A 82 -8.03 -6.50 7.27
CA THR A 82 -6.72 -6.96 6.78
C THR A 82 -6.80 -7.49 5.35
N GLY A 83 -7.88 -8.20 5.00
CA GLY A 83 -8.10 -8.74 3.65
C GLY A 83 -8.31 -7.62 2.61
N TYR A 84 -9.17 -6.65 2.92
CA TYR A 84 -9.40 -5.51 2.02
C TYR A 84 -8.13 -4.65 1.85
N PHE A 85 -7.43 -4.37 2.94
CA PHE A 85 -6.16 -3.65 2.91
C PHE A 85 -5.11 -4.35 2.05
N GLY A 86 -4.97 -5.68 2.19
CA GLY A 86 -4.05 -6.45 1.36
C GLY A 86 -4.38 -6.39 -0.13
N THR A 87 -5.68 -6.49 -0.49
CA THR A 87 -6.15 -6.36 -1.87
C THR A 87 -5.90 -4.95 -2.40
N LEU A 88 -6.23 -3.93 -1.61
CA LEU A 88 -6.03 -2.52 -1.96
C LEU A 88 -4.56 -2.23 -2.29
N VAL A 89 -3.65 -2.59 -1.37
CA VAL A 89 -2.21 -2.39 -1.56
C VAL A 89 -1.72 -3.11 -2.82
N LYS A 90 -2.17 -4.35 -3.04
CA LYS A 90 -1.77 -5.13 -4.22
C LYS A 90 -2.27 -4.52 -5.53
N THR A 91 -3.49 -4.00 -5.55
CA THR A 91 -4.06 -3.33 -6.73
C THR A 91 -3.33 -2.04 -7.06
N GLU A 92 -3.04 -1.21 -6.05
CA GLU A 92 -2.41 0.11 -6.23
C GLU A 92 -0.89 0.03 -6.51
N THR A 93 -0.20 -0.97 -5.92
CA THR A 93 1.27 -1.04 -5.98
C THR A 93 1.81 -2.21 -6.79
N GLY A 94 0.97 -3.17 -7.17
CA GLY A 94 1.38 -4.43 -7.79
C GLY A 94 2.06 -5.42 -6.83
N ARG A 95 2.23 -5.07 -5.53
CA ARG A 95 2.98 -5.85 -4.52
C ARG A 95 2.10 -6.20 -3.34
N THR A 96 2.43 -7.27 -2.62
CA THR A 96 1.69 -7.58 -1.40
C THR A 96 2.03 -6.57 -0.29
N ALA A 97 1.10 -6.35 0.64
CA ALA A 97 1.34 -5.48 1.79
C ALA A 97 2.54 -5.95 2.64
N LYS A 98 2.77 -7.26 2.71
CA LYS A 98 3.93 -7.85 3.40
C LYS A 98 5.24 -7.52 2.70
N ASP A 99 5.28 -7.61 1.37
CA ASP A 99 6.48 -7.27 0.59
C ASP A 99 6.82 -5.79 0.74
N LEU A 100 5.79 -4.92 0.72
CA LEU A 100 5.95 -3.50 0.92
C LEU A 100 6.57 -3.17 2.30
N ILE A 101 6.09 -3.83 3.36
CA ILE A 101 6.66 -3.71 4.70
C ILE A 101 8.11 -4.19 4.72
N ASN A 102 8.39 -5.35 4.14
CA ASN A 102 9.73 -5.92 4.08
C ASN A 102 10.70 -5.00 3.33
N ASP A 103 10.27 -4.41 2.23
CA ASP A 103 11.11 -3.46 1.47
C ASP A 103 11.47 -2.23 2.30
N ARG A 104 10.52 -1.69 3.07
CA ARG A 104 10.78 -0.52 3.92
C ARG A 104 11.71 -0.87 5.08
N ILE A 105 11.52 -2.02 5.71
CA ILE A 105 12.44 -2.55 6.74
C ILE A 105 13.85 -2.70 6.15
N LEU A 106 13.96 -3.28 4.95
CA LEU A 106 15.23 -3.46 4.27
C LEU A 106 15.90 -2.14 3.90
N ALA A 107 15.13 -1.16 3.41
CA ALA A 107 15.63 0.17 3.10
C ALA A 107 16.21 0.84 4.35
N LYS A 108 15.50 0.78 5.48
CA LYS A 108 15.97 1.32 6.76
C LYS A 108 17.20 0.59 7.28
N ALA A 109 17.24 -0.73 7.12
CA ALA A 109 18.43 -1.53 7.48
C ALA A 109 19.66 -1.09 6.68
N LYS A 110 19.53 -0.90 5.36
CA LYS A 110 20.60 -0.43 4.49
C LYS A 110 21.06 0.98 4.87
N GLU A 111 20.14 1.88 5.16
CA GLU A 111 20.45 3.23 5.65
C GLU A 111 21.30 3.18 6.92
N LEU A 112 20.88 2.41 7.94
CA LEU A 112 21.60 2.29 9.19
C LEU A 112 22.97 1.59 9.05
N LEU A 113 23.09 0.63 8.13
CA LEU A 113 24.35 -0.02 7.82
C LEU A 113 25.33 0.93 7.13
N SER A 114 24.84 1.78 6.21
CA SER A 114 25.65 2.73 5.45
C SER A 114 26.05 3.97 6.28
N SER A 115 25.21 4.43 7.19
CA SER A 115 25.49 5.57 8.06
C SER A 115 26.44 5.25 9.21
N SER A 116 26.75 3.95 9.41
CA SER A 116 27.67 3.51 10.47
C SER A 116 29.10 3.39 9.93
N PRO A 117 30.05 4.24 10.35
CA PRO A 117 31.43 4.23 9.81
C PRO A 117 32.13 2.90 10.02
N PHE A 118 32.77 2.41 8.95
CA PHE A 118 33.38 1.06 8.87
C PHE A 118 34.85 1.05 9.31
N LYS A 119 35.42 1.85 10.08
CA LYS A 119 36.77 1.60 10.60
C LYS A 119 37.05 2.38 11.90
N GLY A 120 37.07 1.63 13.00
CA GLY A 120 37.89 2.04 14.15
C GLY A 120 37.34 3.12 15.10
N ASN A 121 36.25 3.78 14.78
CA ASN A 121 35.59 4.72 15.69
C ASN A 121 34.44 4.05 16.41
N ARG A 122 34.42 4.20 17.72
CA ARG A 122 33.50 3.58 18.69
C ARG A 122 32.02 3.99 18.55
N GLU A 123 31.63 4.71 17.50
CA GLU A 123 30.30 5.32 17.33
C GLU A 123 29.38 4.63 16.31
N GLY A 124 29.86 3.62 15.59
CA GLY A 124 29.04 2.92 14.61
C GLY A 124 28.16 1.82 15.23
N LEU A 125 26.89 1.76 14.85
CA LEU A 125 25.97 0.70 15.31
C LEU A 125 26.45 -0.68 14.86
N SER A 126 26.45 -1.64 15.80
CA SER A 126 26.67 -3.05 15.49
C SER A 126 25.45 -3.65 14.78
N VAL A 127 25.65 -4.78 14.06
CA VAL A 127 24.55 -5.52 13.41
C VAL A 127 23.45 -5.89 14.42
N SER A 128 23.84 -6.22 15.66
CA SER A 128 22.89 -6.52 16.73
C SER A 128 22.06 -5.30 17.15
N GLN A 129 22.68 -4.14 17.29
CA GLN A 129 22.00 -2.89 17.62
C GLN A 129 21.06 -2.42 16.48
N ILE A 130 21.50 -2.59 15.22
CA ILE A 130 20.65 -2.31 14.05
C ILE A 130 19.44 -3.24 14.04
N SER A 131 19.65 -4.55 14.29
CA SER A 131 18.59 -5.54 14.39
C SER A 131 17.52 -5.12 15.43
N GLN A 132 17.95 -4.75 16.63
CA GLN A 132 17.06 -4.31 17.70
C GLN A 132 16.32 -3.01 17.31
N ARG A 133 17.01 -2.05 16.75
CA ARG A 133 16.45 -0.75 16.35
C ARG A 133 15.35 -0.86 15.28
N ILE A 134 15.46 -1.88 14.43
CA ILE A 134 14.45 -2.17 13.38
C ILE A 134 13.29 -3.01 13.94
N GLY A 135 13.41 -3.56 15.15
CA GLY A 135 12.35 -4.32 15.81
C GLY A 135 12.49 -5.84 15.72
N PHE A 136 13.66 -6.37 15.35
CA PHE A 136 13.90 -7.80 15.43
C PHE A 136 14.28 -8.20 16.87
N GLU A 137 13.56 -9.15 17.41
CA GLU A 137 13.82 -9.69 18.74
C GLU A 137 15.20 -10.39 18.82
N TYR A 138 15.58 -11.11 17.76
CA TYR A 138 16.86 -11.84 17.68
C TYR A 138 17.67 -11.41 16.44
N PRO A 139 18.96 -11.07 16.61
CA PRO A 139 19.82 -10.67 15.49
C PRO A 139 19.93 -11.70 14.37
N GLN A 140 19.85 -12.98 14.70
CA GLN A 140 19.89 -14.05 13.71
C GLN A 140 18.70 -14.03 12.74
N HIS A 141 17.52 -13.60 13.20
CA HIS A 141 16.35 -13.44 12.34
C HIS A 141 16.56 -12.28 11.36
N PHE A 142 17.15 -11.18 11.82
CA PHE A 142 17.52 -10.06 10.95
C PHE A 142 18.55 -10.49 9.89
N VAL A 143 19.59 -11.21 10.26
CA VAL A 143 20.60 -11.72 9.31
C VAL A 143 19.95 -12.59 8.23
N ARG A 144 19.06 -13.51 8.62
CA ARG A 144 18.32 -14.37 7.66
C ARG A 144 17.42 -13.53 6.74
N PHE A 145 16.65 -12.59 7.31
CA PHE A 145 15.79 -11.68 6.57
C PHE A 145 16.59 -10.89 5.54
N PHE A 146 17.67 -10.25 5.96
CA PHE A 146 18.51 -9.43 5.11
C PHE A 146 19.15 -10.25 3.98
N LYS A 147 19.70 -11.42 4.30
CA LYS A 147 20.29 -12.34 3.30
C LYS A 147 19.26 -12.87 2.32
N ALA A 148 18.04 -13.17 2.77
CA ALA A 148 16.98 -13.66 1.88
C ALA A 148 16.58 -12.62 0.83
N LEU A 149 16.62 -11.31 1.17
CA LEU A 149 16.21 -10.24 0.27
C LEU A 149 17.36 -9.64 -0.57
N THR A 150 18.60 -9.74 -0.10
CA THR A 150 19.76 -9.11 -0.75
C THR A 150 20.77 -10.10 -1.34
N GLY A 151 20.68 -11.37 -0.94
CA GLY A 151 21.67 -12.40 -1.26
C GLY A 151 22.92 -12.37 -0.37
N MET A 152 23.15 -11.32 0.42
CA MET A 152 24.33 -11.12 1.27
C MET A 152 23.92 -10.93 2.73
N THR A 153 24.85 -11.24 3.64
CA THR A 153 24.67 -10.91 5.05
C THR A 153 24.84 -9.40 5.28
N PRO A 154 24.28 -8.83 6.37
CA PRO A 154 24.50 -7.44 6.73
C PRO A 154 25.97 -7.05 6.87
N THR A 155 26.82 -7.98 7.33
CA THR A 155 28.27 -7.78 7.49
C THR A 155 28.96 -7.71 6.13
N GLU A 156 28.63 -8.61 5.23
CA GLU A 156 29.14 -8.60 3.83
C GLU A 156 28.70 -7.34 3.10
N TRP A 157 27.42 -6.96 3.24
CA TRP A 157 26.90 -5.73 2.66
C TRP A 157 27.64 -4.48 3.12
N LYS A 158 27.99 -4.42 4.41
CA LYS A 158 28.75 -3.30 4.98
C LYS A 158 30.19 -3.24 4.51
N ALA A 159 30.75 -4.37 4.06
CA ALA A 159 32.12 -4.47 3.59
C ALA A 159 32.28 -4.22 2.09
N ALA A 160 31.16 -4.28 1.33
CA ALA A 160 31.11 -4.06 -0.12
C ALA A 160 31.00 -2.58 -0.48
#